data_0740f5c6da118e70625be20e5eca7590
#
_entry.id   0740f5c6da118e70625be20e5eca7590
#
_cell.length_a   1.000
_cell.length_b   1.000
_cell.length_c   1.000
_cell.angle_alpha   90.00
_cell.angle_beta   90.00
_cell.angle_gamma   90.00
#
_symmetry.space_group_name_H-M   'P 1'
#
loop_
_entity.id
_entity.type
_entity.pdbx_description
1 polymer ?
#
loop_
_entity_poly.entity_id
_entity_poly.type
_entity_poly.pdbx_seq_one_letter_code
_entity_poly.pdbx_strand_id
1 'polypeptide(L)'
;MRYECGAATAADLRERNGLDHLEDKDLRKLMKIYDIIWNDVYPRAKEFAKLFEGTFQEVNVMETRDGGLQAPIPTPPRVAGNETLIKRYVAWREDYEKVFHAYSDERERLRWKNFEIEVYSR
;
A
#
# COMPACT_ATOMS: atom_id res chain seq x y z
N MET A 1 -3.41 -16.43 0.11
CA MET A 1 -2.20 -15.79 0.65
C MET A 1 -2.57 -14.96 1.86
N ARG A 2 -1.74 -14.96 2.86
CA ARG A 2 -2.04 -14.31 4.14
C ARG A 2 -2.27 -12.79 4.04
N TYR A 3 -1.80 -12.16 2.97
CA TYR A 3 -1.95 -10.71 2.79
C TYR A 3 -3.27 -10.30 2.16
N GLU A 4 -4.02 -11.23 1.63
CA GLU A 4 -5.33 -10.94 1.06
C GLU A 4 -6.32 -10.47 2.12
N CYS A 5 -6.08 -10.79 3.37
CA CYS A 5 -6.89 -10.35 4.49
C CYS A 5 -6.49 -8.97 5.03
N GLY A 6 -5.41 -8.39 4.52
CA GLY A 6 -4.97 -7.07 4.93
C GLY A 6 -4.55 -6.94 6.38
N ALA A 7 -4.38 -8.05 7.07
CA ALA A 7 -4.00 -8.03 8.47
C ALA A 7 -2.50 -8.31 8.61
N ALA A 8 -1.75 -7.31 9.03
CA ALA A 8 -0.35 -7.48 9.39
C ALA A 8 -0.15 -7.06 10.83
N THR A 9 0.60 -7.84 11.58
CA THR A 9 0.96 -7.48 12.95
C THR A 9 2.14 -6.50 12.95
N ALA A 10 2.35 -5.83 14.07
CA ALA A 10 3.53 -4.98 14.24
C ALA A 10 4.82 -5.79 14.04
N ALA A 11 4.85 -7.03 14.54
CA ALA A 11 6.00 -7.91 14.36
C ALA A 11 6.28 -8.21 12.89
N ASP A 12 5.25 -8.45 12.08
CA ASP A 12 5.39 -8.68 10.64
C ASP A 12 6.02 -7.48 9.94
N LEU A 13 5.50 -6.28 10.21
CA LEU A 13 6.00 -5.07 9.59
C LEU A 13 7.40 -4.71 10.07
N ARG A 14 7.70 -4.97 11.33
CA ARG A 14 9.05 -4.78 11.89
C ARG A 14 10.06 -5.65 11.15
N GLU A 15 9.75 -6.92 10.99
CA GLU A 15 10.65 -7.87 10.33
C GLU A 15 10.88 -7.52 8.87
N ARG A 16 9.81 -7.25 8.14
CA ARG A 16 9.91 -6.94 6.70
C ARG A 16 10.66 -5.65 6.39
N ASN A 17 10.55 -4.67 7.28
CA ASN A 17 11.16 -3.37 7.07
C ASN A 17 12.50 -3.20 7.78
N GLY A 18 12.98 -4.23 8.46
CA GLY A 18 14.25 -4.15 9.18
C GLY A 18 14.23 -3.15 10.34
N LEU A 19 13.12 -3.09 11.08
CA LEU A 19 12.89 -2.12 12.15
C LEU A 19 13.05 -2.76 13.53
N ASP A 20 14.14 -3.48 13.73
CA ASP A 20 14.35 -4.32 14.91
C ASP A 20 14.42 -3.57 16.24
N HIS A 21 14.77 -2.28 16.20
CA HIS A 21 14.92 -1.44 17.40
C HIS A 21 13.65 -0.70 17.77
N LEU A 22 12.58 -0.82 16.98
CA LEU A 22 11.32 -0.11 17.23
C LEU A 22 10.35 -0.98 18.02
N GLU A 23 9.52 -0.32 18.84
CA GLU A 23 8.45 -0.97 19.59
C GLU A 23 7.16 -0.99 18.77
N ASP A 24 6.19 -1.81 19.21
CA ASP A 24 4.90 -1.93 18.54
C ASP A 24 4.17 -0.58 18.41
N LYS A 25 4.26 0.25 19.45
CA LYS A 25 3.64 1.58 19.44
C LYS A 25 4.17 2.49 18.33
N ASP A 26 5.42 2.30 17.93
CA ASP A 26 6.04 3.08 16.89
C ASP A 26 5.52 2.71 15.50
N LEU A 27 4.96 1.53 15.36
CA LEU A 27 4.49 0.98 14.09
C LEU A 27 2.99 1.19 13.86
N ARG A 28 2.26 1.79 14.81
CA ARG A 28 0.79 1.93 14.71
C ARG A 28 0.33 2.65 13.46
N LYS A 29 0.99 3.74 13.10
CA LYS A 29 0.63 4.52 11.92
C LYS A 29 0.89 3.71 10.64
N LEU A 30 2.03 3.04 10.58
CA LEU A 30 2.36 2.18 9.44
C LEU A 30 1.35 1.05 9.28
N MET A 31 0.93 0.44 10.39
CA MET A 31 -0.09 -0.62 10.37
C MET A 31 -1.42 -0.12 9.85
N LYS A 32 -1.85 1.07 10.26
CA LYS A 32 -3.10 1.67 9.78
C LYS A 32 -3.07 1.93 8.28
N ILE A 33 -1.96 2.44 7.78
CA ILE A 33 -1.80 2.71 6.35
C ILE A 33 -1.79 1.38 5.58
N TYR A 34 -1.09 0.39 6.09
CA TYR A 34 -1.05 -0.96 5.50
C TYR A 34 -2.45 -1.56 5.39
N ASP A 35 -3.25 -1.44 6.46
CA ASP A 35 -4.62 -1.93 6.47
C ASP A 35 -5.51 -1.21 5.44
N ILE A 36 -5.34 0.09 5.29
CA ILE A 36 -6.08 0.86 4.27
C ILE A 36 -5.72 0.36 2.88
N ILE A 37 -4.45 0.10 2.61
CA ILE A 37 -4.01 -0.41 1.31
C ILE A 37 -4.69 -1.74 1.00
N TRP A 38 -4.67 -2.68 1.93
CA TRP A 38 -5.16 -4.05 1.70
C TRP A 38 -6.68 -4.17 1.80
N ASN A 39 -7.35 -3.37 2.63
CA ASN A 39 -8.78 -3.50 2.88
C ASN A 39 -9.64 -2.49 2.12
N ASP A 40 -9.07 -1.43 1.58
CA ASP A 40 -9.80 -0.40 0.84
C ASP A 40 -9.23 -0.19 -0.56
N VAL A 41 -7.97 0.19 -0.66
CA VAL A 41 -7.36 0.57 -1.95
C VAL A 41 -7.28 -0.62 -2.91
N TYR A 42 -6.76 -1.74 -2.45
CA TYR A 42 -6.60 -2.93 -3.27
C TYR A 42 -7.93 -3.54 -3.73
N PRO A 43 -8.94 -3.73 -2.85
CA PRO A 43 -10.24 -4.21 -3.32
C PRO A 43 -10.87 -3.33 -4.38
N ARG A 44 -10.74 -2.00 -4.27
CA ARG A 44 -11.24 -1.07 -5.28
C ARG A 44 -10.48 -1.19 -6.60
N ALA A 45 -9.16 -1.42 -6.55
CA ALA A 45 -8.36 -1.67 -7.74
C ALA A 45 -8.87 -2.90 -8.49
N LYS A 46 -9.15 -3.98 -7.77
CA LYS A 46 -9.70 -5.20 -8.37
C LYS A 46 -11.07 -4.98 -8.99
N GLU A 47 -11.90 -4.18 -8.35
CA GLU A 47 -13.21 -3.81 -8.87
C GLU A 47 -13.11 -3.02 -10.18
N PHE A 48 -12.25 -2.01 -10.23
CA PHE A 48 -12.00 -1.28 -11.48
C PHE A 48 -11.44 -2.18 -12.57
N ALA A 49 -10.55 -3.09 -12.20
CA ALA A 49 -10.00 -4.06 -13.13
C ALA A 49 -11.10 -4.89 -13.80
N LYS A 50 -12.10 -5.31 -13.04
CA LYS A 50 -13.26 -6.04 -13.59
C LYS A 50 -14.11 -5.17 -14.49
N LEU A 51 -14.29 -3.89 -14.14
CA LEU A 51 -15.11 -2.96 -14.91
C LEU A 51 -14.45 -2.53 -16.22
N PHE A 52 -13.14 -2.60 -16.30
CA PHE A 52 -12.38 -2.25 -17.51
C PHE A 52 -12.05 -3.50 -18.33
N GLU A 53 -13.04 -4.24 -18.71
CA GLU A 53 -12.93 -5.53 -19.39
C GLU A 53 -11.84 -5.58 -20.47
N GLY A 54 -10.97 -6.57 -20.39
CA GLY A 54 -9.97 -6.87 -21.41
C GLY A 54 -8.80 -5.88 -21.49
N THR A 55 -8.76 -4.88 -20.63
CA THR A 55 -7.73 -3.83 -20.67
C THR A 55 -6.69 -3.96 -19.57
N PHE A 56 -6.80 -4.96 -18.70
CA PHE A 56 -5.90 -5.08 -17.58
C PHE A 56 -5.47 -6.52 -17.39
N GLN A 57 -4.32 -6.67 -16.80
CA GLN A 57 -3.86 -7.92 -16.23
C GLN A 57 -4.29 -7.98 -14.78
N GLU A 58 -4.15 -9.14 -14.18
CA GLU A 58 -4.49 -9.29 -12.77
C GLU A 58 -3.77 -8.23 -11.91
N VAL A 59 -4.56 -7.54 -11.07
CA VAL A 59 -4.02 -6.51 -10.20
C VAL A 59 -3.65 -7.14 -8.87
N ASN A 60 -2.38 -7.14 -8.56
CA ASN A 60 -1.84 -7.68 -7.32
C ASN A 60 -0.97 -6.65 -6.63
N VAL A 61 -1.17 -6.47 -5.34
CA VAL A 61 -0.23 -5.69 -4.53
C VAL A 61 1.01 -6.53 -4.33
N MET A 62 2.15 -5.98 -4.71
CA MET A 62 3.44 -6.63 -4.59
C MET A 62 4.24 -6.01 -3.46
N GLU A 63 4.86 -6.85 -2.66
CA GLU A 63 5.78 -6.41 -1.63
C GLU A 63 7.20 -6.53 -2.14
N THR A 64 7.96 -5.45 -2.04
CA THR A 64 9.37 -5.45 -2.43
C THR A 64 10.23 -6.09 -1.34
N ARG A 65 11.47 -6.46 -1.65
CA ARG A 65 12.37 -7.09 -0.70
C ARG A 65 12.60 -6.27 0.56
N ASP A 66 12.59 -4.97 0.41
CA ASP A 66 12.87 -4.03 1.51
C ASP A 66 11.62 -3.59 2.27
N GLY A 67 10.47 -4.22 2.01
CA GLY A 67 9.22 -3.95 2.71
C GLY A 67 8.33 -2.90 2.09
N GLY A 68 8.70 -2.37 0.91
CA GLY A 68 7.84 -1.44 0.19
C GLY A 68 6.65 -2.14 -0.46
N LEU A 69 5.63 -1.38 -0.82
CA LEU A 69 4.43 -1.89 -1.48
C LEU A 69 4.27 -1.24 -2.85
N GLN A 70 3.89 -2.04 -3.82
CA GLN A 70 3.58 -1.59 -5.18
C GLN A 70 2.32 -2.29 -5.66
N ALA A 71 1.48 -1.57 -6.39
CA ALA A 71 0.32 -2.15 -7.04
C ALA A 71 0.17 -1.56 -8.44
N PRO A 72 -0.09 -2.40 -9.45
CA PRO A 72 -0.39 -1.88 -10.78
C PRO A 72 -1.71 -1.11 -10.74
N ILE A 73 -1.75 -0.02 -11.48
CA ILE A 73 -2.96 0.79 -11.62
C ILE A 73 -3.70 0.31 -12.88
N PRO A 74 -4.96 -0.11 -12.78
CA PRO A 74 -5.73 -0.46 -13.97
C PRO A 74 -5.82 0.73 -14.93
N THR A 75 -5.69 0.48 -16.22
CA THR A 75 -5.82 1.53 -17.23
C THR A 75 -7.21 1.50 -17.82
N PRO A 76 -7.97 2.61 -17.76
CA PRO A 76 -9.31 2.63 -18.33
C PRO A 76 -9.24 2.49 -19.86
N PRO A 77 -10.23 1.81 -20.47
CA PRO A 77 -10.29 1.70 -21.91
C PRO A 77 -10.54 3.08 -22.55
N ARG A 78 -10.00 3.28 -23.73
CA ARG A 78 -10.28 4.50 -24.51
C ARG A 78 -11.65 4.40 -25.17
N VAL A 79 -12.68 4.26 -24.37
CA VAL A 79 -14.05 4.18 -24.87
C VAL A 79 -14.80 5.39 -24.41
N ALA A 80 -15.33 6.16 -25.37
CA ALA A 80 -16.24 7.25 -25.07
C ALA A 80 -17.51 6.67 -24.45
N GLY A 81 -18.03 7.29 -23.41
CA GLY A 81 -19.38 7.03 -22.96
C GLY A 81 -19.61 6.61 -21.52
N ASN A 82 -18.59 6.51 -20.68
CA ASN A 82 -18.84 6.22 -19.26
C ASN A 82 -18.11 7.20 -18.34
N GLU A 83 -18.55 8.45 -18.39
CA GLU A 83 -17.96 9.54 -17.63
C GLU A 83 -18.01 9.30 -16.12
N THR A 84 -19.11 8.71 -15.62
CA THR A 84 -19.26 8.43 -14.20
C THR A 84 -18.19 7.45 -13.72
N LEU A 85 -17.96 6.39 -14.48
CA LEU A 85 -16.92 5.41 -14.15
C LEU A 85 -15.53 6.03 -14.17
N ILE A 86 -15.24 6.85 -15.15
CA ILE A 86 -13.95 7.55 -15.25
C ILE A 86 -13.74 8.49 -14.07
N LYS A 87 -14.76 9.24 -13.65
CA LYS A 87 -14.67 10.12 -12.47
C LYS A 87 -14.38 9.33 -11.20
N ARG A 88 -15.05 8.19 -11.02
CA ARG A 88 -14.79 7.30 -9.88
C ARG A 88 -13.37 6.75 -9.91
N TYR A 89 -12.90 6.38 -11.07
CA TYR A 89 -11.53 5.90 -11.26
C TYR A 89 -10.50 6.97 -10.90
N VAL A 90 -10.68 8.20 -11.39
CA VAL A 90 -9.77 9.32 -11.10
C VAL A 90 -9.72 9.58 -9.59
N ALA A 91 -10.87 9.61 -8.92
CA ALA A 91 -10.92 9.81 -7.47
C ALA A 91 -10.20 8.68 -6.73
N TRP A 92 -10.41 7.43 -7.13
CA TRP A 92 -9.71 6.30 -6.55
C TRP A 92 -8.19 6.38 -6.77
N ARG A 93 -7.77 6.79 -7.95
CA ARG A 93 -6.34 6.94 -8.27
C ARG A 93 -5.66 7.99 -7.39
N GLU A 94 -6.35 9.08 -7.10
CA GLU A 94 -5.86 10.08 -6.15
C GLU A 94 -5.68 9.49 -4.75
N ASP A 95 -6.67 8.71 -4.28
CA ASP A 95 -6.57 8.00 -3.00
C ASP A 95 -5.41 7.00 -3.02
N TYR A 96 -5.25 6.26 -4.09
CA TYR A 96 -4.14 5.33 -4.28
C TYR A 96 -2.80 6.03 -4.06
N GLU A 97 -2.58 7.13 -4.78
CA GLU A 97 -1.33 7.87 -4.71
C GLU A 97 -1.06 8.38 -3.30
N LYS A 98 -2.06 8.97 -2.66
CA LYS A 98 -1.93 9.48 -1.29
C LYS A 98 -1.56 8.39 -0.29
N VAL A 99 -2.22 7.26 -0.37
CA VAL A 99 -2.01 6.17 0.58
C VAL A 99 -0.64 5.53 0.39
N PHE A 100 -0.24 5.29 -0.84
CA PHE A 100 1.08 4.71 -1.11
C PHE A 100 2.22 5.68 -0.76
N HIS A 101 2.04 6.98 -1.01
CA HIS A 101 3.00 7.99 -0.54
C HIS A 101 3.07 8.04 0.98
N ALA A 102 1.92 8.01 1.65
CA ALA A 102 1.88 8.01 3.11
C ALA A 102 2.60 6.78 3.68
N TYR A 103 2.43 5.62 3.06
CA TYR A 103 3.13 4.40 3.46
C TYR A 103 4.65 4.55 3.31
N SER A 104 5.10 5.03 2.15
CA SER A 104 6.52 5.23 1.88
C SER A 104 7.15 6.25 2.83
N ASP A 105 6.46 7.36 3.07
CA ASP A 105 6.95 8.42 3.96
C ASP A 105 7.05 7.94 5.41
N GLU A 106 6.04 7.24 5.89
CA GLU A 106 6.05 6.72 7.27
C GLU A 106 7.12 5.63 7.43
N ARG A 107 7.25 4.77 6.43
CA ARG A 107 8.29 3.74 6.41
C ARG A 107 9.68 4.35 6.47
N GLU A 108 9.93 5.39 5.69
CA GLU A 108 11.21 6.09 5.69
C GLU A 108 11.50 6.76 7.04
N ARG A 109 10.49 7.43 7.61
CA ARG A 109 10.61 8.02 8.94
C ARG A 109 10.99 6.99 10.00
N LEU A 110 10.35 5.83 9.96
CA LEU A 110 10.63 4.74 10.92
C LEU A 110 12.02 4.15 10.71
N ARG A 111 12.47 4.03 9.47
CA ARG A 111 13.82 3.53 9.18
C ARG A 111 14.90 4.47 9.72
N TRP A 112 14.70 5.78 9.60
CA TRP A 112 15.61 6.76 10.20
C TRP A 112 15.60 6.67 11.72
N LYS A 113 14.44 6.56 12.33
CA LYS A 113 14.32 6.39 13.79
C LYS A 113 15.02 5.14 14.27
N ASN A 114 14.82 4.03 13.58
CA ASN A 114 15.48 2.77 13.87
C ASN A 114 17.00 2.88 13.77
N PHE A 115 17.48 3.54 12.72
CA PHE A 115 18.90 3.79 12.51
C PHE A 115 19.51 4.62 13.65
N GLU A 116 18.84 5.69 14.06
CA GLU A 116 19.31 6.51 15.18
C GLU A 116 19.43 5.71 16.47
N ILE A 117 18.44 4.89 16.78
CA ILE A 117 18.49 4.04 17.97
C ILE A 117 19.66 3.06 17.87
N GLU A 118 19.84 2.43 16.71
CA GLU A 118 20.96 1.51 16.48
C GLU A 118 22.30 2.19 16.72
N VAL A 119 22.49 3.36 16.16
CA VAL A 119 23.76 4.12 16.30
C VAL A 119 24.00 4.49 17.75
N TYR A 120 23.00 5.01 18.46
CA TYR A 120 23.17 5.49 19.84
C TYR A 120 23.24 4.35 20.87
N SER A 121 22.85 3.15 20.51
CA SER A 121 22.95 2.00 21.41
C SER A 121 24.29 1.26 21.35
N ARG A 122 25.19 1.70 20.52
CA ARG A 122 26.54 1.11 20.41
C ARG A 122 27.51 1.65 21.44
#